data_09dbabe0af0e5ecfbc731ebbe76abd9c
#
_entry.id   09dbabe0af0e5ecfbc731ebbe76abd9c
#
_cell.length_a   1.000
_cell.length_b   1.000
_cell.length_c   1.000
_cell.angle_alpha   90.00
_cell.angle_beta   90.00
_cell.angle_gamma   90.00
#
_symmetry.space_group_name_H-M   'P 1'
#
loop_
_entity.id
_entity.type
_entity.pdbx_description
1 polymer ?
#
loop_
_entity_poly.entity_id
_entity_poly.type
_entity_poly.pdbx_seq_one_letter_code
_entity_poly.pdbx_strand_id
1 'polypeptide(L)'
;MPRPFGSPFRPDKPLGERPQVRPGSKPPLRVLATTLWEYPSQHYDAFVNEKGEVVKSKFGGRTAGSGGAMQGHKEYVGASPSWVIWQCLMRYTREGDSVLDPMCGSGTTLDVCTDVGRKGIGFDLAPTRPDIQQGDARVIKLPDASVDFVFIDPPYSTHVDYSDDPRCIGKLDASVEPQKKVEHYYDAMDRVIAEIHRVLKPKRYMGLYVSDSFRKQKGTVGGVFMPIGFELFAMMQKRMRAIDIISVVRHNQKLDRGNWRKAAEEGNFFLRGFNYLFLMRKD
;
A
#
# COMPACT_ATOMS: atom_id res chain seq x y z
N MET A 1 -16.93 0.00 -28.07
CA MET A 1 -16.70 -0.40 -26.66
C MET A 1 -17.18 0.73 -25.77
N PRO A 2 -18.11 0.52 -24.82
CA PRO A 2 -18.53 1.58 -23.92
C PRO A 2 -17.36 1.92 -22.98
N ARG A 3 -17.05 3.21 -22.84
CA ARG A 3 -16.02 3.70 -21.92
C ARG A 3 -16.41 3.29 -20.50
N PRO A 4 -15.56 2.58 -19.74
CA PRO A 4 -15.85 2.29 -18.34
C PRO A 4 -15.76 3.60 -17.58
N PHE A 5 -16.83 3.96 -16.89
CA PHE A 5 -16.95 5.07 -15.96
C PHE A 5 -16.28 6.36 -16.45
N GLY A 6 -17.10 7.34 -16.84
CA GLY A 6 -16.58 8.66 -17.19
C GLY A 6 -15.67 9.14 -16.07
N SER A 7 -14.38 9.25 -16.36
CA SER A 7 -13.43 9.90 -15.49
C SER A 7 -13.95 11.30 -15.22
N PRO A 8 -14.09 11.77 -13.99
CA PRO A 8 -14.38 13.17 -13.72
C PRO A 8 -13.25 14.10 -14.18
N PHE A 9 -12.17 13.52 -14.67
CA PHE A 9 -11.02 14.22 -15.17
C PHE A 9 -11.25 14.63 -16.63
N ARG A 10 -11.62 15.90 -16.86
CA ARG A 10 -11.52 16.52 -18.18
C ARG A 10 -10.09 17.02 -18.40
N PRO A 11 -9.39 16.57 -19.45
CA PRO A 11 -8.02 17.00 -19.74
C PRO A 11 -7.95 18.36 -20.47
N ASP A 12 -8.88 19.26 -20.22
CA ASP A 12 -9.04 20.50 -21.02
C ASP A 12 -8.19 21.67 -20.55
N LYS A 13 -7.32 21.46 -19.56
CA LYS A 13 -6.27 22.45 -19.24
C LYS A 13 -4.91 21.83 -19.51
N PRO A 14 -4.02 22.52 -20.26
CA PRO A 14 -2.64 22.09 -20.39
C PRO A 14 -2.06 21.90 -19.00
N LEU A 15 -1.31 20.81 -18.81
CA LEU A 15 -0.54 20.54 -17.61
C LEU A 15 0.35 21.77 -17.39
N GLY A 16 -0.06 22.66 -16.48
CA GLY A 16 0.72 23.81 -16.11
C GLY A 16 2.11 23.38 -15.68
N GLU A 17 3.09 24.24 -15.89
CA GLU A 17 4.48 24.07 -15.45
C GLU A 17 4.53 23.44 -14.06
N ARG A 18 5.41 22.46 -13.87
CA ARG A 18 5.61 21.84 -12.54
C ARG A 18 5.83 22.94 -11.53
N PRO A 19 5.01 23.08 -10.48
CA PRO A 19 5.23 24.10 -9.48
C PRO A 19 6.66 23.95 -8.94
N GLN A 20 7.46 25.00 -8.96
CA GLN A 20 8.76 25.00 -8.30
C GLN A 20 8.51 24.83 -6.80
N VAL A 21 8.80 23.62 -6.29
CA VAL A 21 8.63 23.29 -4.88
C VAL A 21 9.77 23.95 -4.11
N ARG A 22 9.45 24.84 -3.18
CA ARG A 22 10.46 25.40 -2.26
C ARG A 22 11.05 24.26 -1.44
N PRO A 23 12.39 24.22 -1.21
CA PRO A 23 12.99 23.22 -0.35
C PRO A 23 12.26 23.17 1.00
N GLY A 24 11.74 21.97 1.37
CA GLY A 24 11.01 21.74 2.62
C GLY A 24 9.49 21.88 2.56
N SER A 25 8.88 22.29 1.44
CA SER A 25 7.41 22.30 1.29
C SER A 25 6.93 21.06 0.51
N LYS A 26 5.88 20.40 1.02
CA LYS A 26 5.20 19.32 0.28
C LYS A 26 4.20 19.94 -0.69
N PRO A 27 4.26 19.63 -2.00
CA PRO A 27 3.26 20.10 -2.94
C PRO A 27 1.89 19.44 -2.62
N PRO A 28 0.76 20.14 -2.89
CA PRO A 28 -0.55 19.49 -2.84
C PRO A 28 -0.57 18.26 -3.77
N LEU A 29 -1.11 17.14 -3.29
CA LEU A 29 -1.27 15.95 -4.12
C LEU A 29 -2.17 16.24 -5.32
N ARG A 30 -1.75 15.72 -6.47
CA ARG A 30 -2.53 15.65 -7.71
C ARG A 30 -2.53 14.23 -8.22
N VAL A 31 -3.58 13.83 -8.95
CA VAL A 31 -3.63 12.51 -9.56
C VAL A 31 -2.52 12.38 -10.60
N LEU A 32 -1.71 11.35 -10.44
CA LEU A 32 -0.60 11.02 -11.34
C LEU A 32 -1.13 10.21 -12.54
N ALA A 33 -0.63 10.50 -13.73
CA ALA A 33 -1.05 9.86 -14.98
C ALA A 33 -0.04 8.83 -15.52
N THR A 34 1.11 8.66 -14.85
CA THR A 34 2.18 7.74 -15.26
C THR A 34 2.26 6.54 -14.34
N THR A 35 3.02 5.51 -14.71
CA THR A 35 3.26 4.31 -13.90
C THR A 35 4.50 4.43 -13.00
N LEU A 36 5.20 5.55 -13.03
CA LEU A 36 6.26 5.88 -12.08
C LEU A 36 5.76 6.98 -11.15
N TRP A 37 5.54 6.61 -9.88
CA TRP A 37 5.02 7.51 -8.86
C TRP A 37 6.11 7.93 -7.90
N GLU A 38 6.17 9.23 -7.64
CA GLU A 38 7.10 9.84 -6.71
C GLU A 38 6.42 10.97 -5.94
N TYR A 39 6.70 11.06 -4.64
CA TYR A 39 6.28 12.16 -3.79
C TYR A 39 7.33 12.38 -2.68
N PRO A 40 7.66 13.62 -2.32
CA PRO A 40 8.81 13.93 -1.45
C PRO A 40 8.62 13.55 0.02
N SER A 41 7.50 12.93 0.39
CA SER A 41 7.19 12.56 1.77
C SER A 41 6.31 11.31 1.82
N GLN A 42 6.31 10.62 2.95
CA GLN A 42 5.40 9.50 3.20
C GLN A 42 3.95 9.96 3.40
N HIS A 43 3.76 11.18 3.91
CA HIS A 43 2.44 11.75 4.21
C HIS A 43 2.27 13.10 3.51
N TYR A 44 1.06 13.36 3.06
CA TYR A 44 0.69 14.64 2.44
C TYR A 44 0.04 15.58 3.46
N ASP A 45 0.12 16.88 3.18
CA ASP A 45 -0.49 17.91 4.01
C ASP A 45 -1.70 18.55 3.31
N ALA A 46 -1.76 18.46 1.98
CA ALA A 46 -2.84 18.99 1.16
C ALA A 46 -2.99 18.18 -0.13
N PHE A 47 -4.16 18.25 -0.74
CA PHE A 47 -4.47 17.60 -2.00
C PHE A 47 -5.42 18.44 -2.85
N VAL A 48 -5.51 18.13 -4.14
CA VAL A 48 -6.48 18.75 -5.05
C VAL A 48 -7.71 17.82 -5.12
N ASN A 49 -8.87 18.37 -4.73
CA ASN A 49 -10.12 17.62 -4.75
C ASN A 49 -10.70 17.46 -6.17
N GLU A 50 -11.83 16.77 -6.30
CA GLU A 50 -12.51 16.51 -7.58
C GLU A 50 -12.98 17.80 -8.27
N LYS A 51 -13.12 18.91 -7.56
CA LYS A 51 -13.46 20.24 -8.09
C LYS A 51 -12.24 21.04 -8.54
N GLY A 52 -11.02 20.52 -8.34
CA GLY A 52 -9.77 21.21 -8.67
C GLY A 52 -9.28 22.19 -7.59
N GLU A 53 -9.89 22.18 -6.41
CA GLU A 53 -9.53 23.04 -5.29
C GLU A 53 -8.46 22.39 -4.42
N VAL A 54 -7.55 23.20 -3.87
CA VAL A 54 -6.56 22.72 -2.90
C VAL A 54 -7.20 22.66 -1.51
N VAL A 55 -7.27 21.43 -0.97
CA VAL A 55 -7.84 21.13 0.35
C VAL A 55 -6.72 20.67 1.28
N LYS A 56 -6.69 21.20 2.51
CA LYS A 56 -5.79 20.70 3.55
C LYS A 56 -6.29 19.34 4.08
N SER A 57 -5.35 18.43 4.32
CA SER A 57 -5.67 17.20 5.04
C SER A 57 -6.14 17.49 6.45
N LYS A 58 -7.10 16.73 6.95
CA LYS A 58 -7.54 16.78 8.36
C LYS A 58 -6.45 16.30 9.32
N PHE A 59 -5.50 15.52 8.81
CA PHE A 59 -4.38 14.93 9.55
C PHE A 59 -3.03 15.55 9.18
N GLY A 60 -2.98 16.42 8.15
CA GLY A 60 -1.76 17.09 7.69
C GLY A 60 -1.59 18.46 8.32
N GLY A 61 -0.37 18.91 8.50
CA GLY A 61 -0.07 20.28 8.93
C GLY A 61 0.87 20.40 10.10
N ARG A 62 2.03 19.71 10.04
CA ARG A 62 3.09 19.91 11.03
C ARG A 62 4.37 20.45 10.43
N THR A 63 4.77 21.59 10.94
CA THR A 63 6.17 21.94 11.10
C THR A 63 6.77 21.10 12.24
N ALA A 64 8.05 20.74 12.13
CA ALA A 64 8.76 20.03 13.21
C ALA A 64 8.57 20.77 14.54
N GLY A 65 8.01 20.08 15.55
CA GLY A 65 7.77 20.64 16.89
C GLY A 65 6.31 20.97 17.25
N SER A 66 5.39 21.05 16.29
CA SER A 66 3.97 21.27 16.59
C SER A 66 3.22 19.92 16.66
N GLY A 67 2.66 19.58 17.80
CA GLY A 67 1.94 18.32 18.10
C GLY A 67 0.78 17.88 17.16
N GLY A 68 0.73 18.17 15.81
CA GLY A 68 -0.32 17.85 14.83
C GLY A 68 -0.42 16.37 14.44
N ALA A 69 -1.57 15.86 14.02
CA ALA A 69 -1.78 14.48 13.59
C ALA A 69 -1.23 14.23 12.18
N MET A 70 -0.73 13.03 11.91
CA MET A 70 -0.39 12.55 10.56
C MET A 70 -1.33 11.38 10.24
N GLN A 71 -1.47 11.04 8.97
CA GLN A 71 -2.21 9.84 8.59
C GLN A 71 -1.49 8.60 9.16
N GLY A 72 -2.23 7.77 9.88
CA GLY A 72 -1.71 6.60 10.58
C GLY A 72 -1.09 6.93 11.96
N HIS A 73 -0.61 5.90 12.63
CA HIS A 73 0.01 6.02 13.95
C HIS A 73 1.51 6.26 13.81
N LYS A 74 2.03 7.33 14.42
CA LYS A 74 3.43 7.79 14.28
C LYS A 74 4.48 6.76 14.65
N GLU A 75 4.21 5.95 15.66
CA GLU A 75 5.15 4.96 16.20
C GLU A 75 5.06 3.60 15.52
N TYR A 76 4.11 3.43 14.58
CA TYR A 76 3.94 2.18 13.86
C TYR A 76 5.04 2.03 12.79
N VAL A 77 5.79 0.92 12.88
CA VAL A 77 6.84 0.60 11.90
C VAL A 77 6.21 -0.07 10.68
N GLY A 78 6.53 0.44 9.48
CA GLY A 78 6.03 -0.14 8.24
C GLY A 78 4.68 0.42 7.76
N ALA A 79 4.28 1.61 8.24
CA ALA A 79 3.07 2.26 7.75
C ALA A 79 3.15 2.57 6.25
N SER A 80 2.04 2.31 5.53
CA SER A 80 1.91 2.60 4.10
C SER A 80 1.98 4.10 3.83
N PRO A 81 2.55 4.54 2.70
CA PRO A 81 2.52 5.95 2.31
C PRO A 81 1.09 6.44 2.04
N SER A 82 0.62 7.42 2.80
CA SER A 82 -0.76 7.90 2.68
C SER A 82 -1.10 8.44 1.29
N TRP A 83 -0.12 9.06 0.61
CA TRP A 83 -0.31 9.59 -0.73
C TRP A 83 -0.54 8.51 -1.80
N VAL A 84 0.00 7.29 -1.62
CA VAL A 84 -0.26 6.15 -2.52
C VAL A 84 -1.71 5.70 -2.39
N ILE A 85 -2.19 5.59 -1.15
CA ILE A 85 -3.60 5.26 -0.86
C ILE A 85 -4.51 6.32 -1.47
N TRP A 86 -4.19 7.60 -1.25
CA TRP A 86 -4.94 8.72 -1.81
C TRP A 86 -5.05 8.64 -3.35
N GLN A 87 -3.95 8.34 -4.06
CA GLN A 87 -3.95 8.15 -5.52
C GLN A 87 -4.94 7.06 -5.97
N CYS A 88 -4.97 5.93 -5.24
CA CYS A 88 -5.89 4.84 -5.51
C CYS A 88 -7.35 5.27 -5.30
N LEU A 89 -7.65 5.91 -4.16
CA LEU A 89 -9.02 6.30 -3.83
C LEU A 89 -9.58 7.35 -4.79
N MET A 90 -8.79 8.35 -5.13
CA MET A 90 -9.22 9.40 -6.08
C MET A 90 -9.50 8.86 -7.48
N ARG A 91 -8.84 7.77 -7.88
CA ARG A 91 -8.96 7.21 -9.23
C ARG A 91 -10.03 6.12 -9.34
N TYR A 92 -10.21 5.31 -8.29
CA TYR A 92 -11.02 4.08 -8.36
C TYR A 92 -12.25 4.09 -7.46
N THR A 93 -12.47 5.16 -6.70
CA THR A 93 -13.64 5.31 -5.79
C THR A 93 -14.30 6.68 -5.95
N ARG A 94 -15.48 6.79 -5.34
CA ARG A 94 -16.24 8.05 -5.20
C ARG A 94 -16.52 8.33 -3.74
N GLU A 95 -16.90 9.56 -3.42
CA GLU A 95 -17.40 9.92 -2.10
C GLU A 95 -18.53 8.97 -1.66
N GLY A 96 -18.47 8.50 -0.42
CA GLY A 96 -19.42 7.54 0.15
C GLY A 96 -19.12 6.06 -0.15
N ASP A 97 -18.23 5.72 -1.10
CA ASP A 97 -17.80 4.34 -1.35
C ASP A 97 -17.12 3.73 -0.11
N SER A 98 -17.30 2.41 0.08
CA SER A 98 -16.66 1.63 1.12
C SER A 98 -15.29 1.13 0.69
N VAL A 99 -14.28 1.36 1.54
CA VAL A 99 -12.89 0.99 1.32
C VAL A 99 -12.42 0.07 2.46
N LEU A 100 -11.97 -1.12 2.12
CA LEU A 100 -11.44 -2.09 3.07
C LEU A 100 -9.92 -2.09 3.06
N ASP A 101 -9.33 -2.14 4.26
CA ASP A 101 -7.95 -2.52 4.50
C ASP A 101 -7.93 -3.68 5.50
N PRO A 102 -7.68 -4.93 5.04
CA PRO A 102 -7.74 -6.10 5.89
C PRO A 102 -6.48 -6.34 6.73
N MET A 103 -5.44 -5.51 6.55
CA MET A 103 -4.17 -5.51 7.32
C MET A 103 -3.80 -4.05 7.67
N CYS A 104 -4.71 -3.39 8.39
CA CYS A 104 -4.80 -1.93 8.51
C CYS A 104 -3.65 -1.29 9.30
N GLY A 105 -2.96 -2.06 10.15
CA GLY A 105 -1.79 -1.63 10.92
C GLY A 105 -1.99 -0.30 11.64
N SER A 106 -1.34 0.75 11.14
CA SER A 106 -1.39 2.10 11.70
C SER A 106 -2.70 2.86 11.48
N GLY A 107 -3.61 2.35 10.64
CA GLY A 107 -4.85 3.03 10.27
C GLY A 107 -4.71 4.11 9.19
N THR A 108 -3.59 4.15 8.47
CA THR A 108 -3.35 5.15 7.41
C THR A 108 -4.47 5.17 6.37
N THR A 109 -4.97 3.99 5.97
CA THR A 109 -6.07 3.89 4.99
C THR A 109 -7.36 4.52 5.50
N LEU A 110 -7.69 4.36 6.80
CA LEU A 110 -8.90 4.95 7.40
C LEU A 110 -8.83 6.48 7.42
N ASP A 111 -7.64 7.01 7.73
CA ASP A 111 -7.43 8.46 7.78
C ASP A 111 -7.52 9.08 6.38
N VAL A 112 -6.95 8.41 5.36
CA VAL A 112 -7.11 8.86 3.97
C VAL A 112 -8.57 8.79 3.52
N CYS A 113 -9.30 7.74 3.88
CA CYS A 113 -10.75 7.65 3.62
C CYS A 113 -11.51 8.83 4.22
N THR A 114 -11.19 9.19 5.47
CA THR A 114 -11.79 10.35 6.16
C THR A 114 -11.48 11.68 5.46
N ASP A 115 -10.24 11.86 4.97
CA ASP A 115 -9.85 13.06 4.21
C ASP A 115 -10.67 13.25 2.93
N VAL A 116 -10.98 12.14 2.24
CA VAL A 116 -11.60 12.19 0.91
C VAL A 116 -13.07 11.73 0.90
N GLY A 117 -13.71 11.63 2.08
CA GLY A 117 -15.15 11.32 2.21
C GLY A 117 -15.55 9.89 1.83
N ARG A 118 -14.62 8.91 1.99
CA ARG A 118 -14.90 7.48 1.80
C ARG A 118 -15.16 6.82 3.16
N LYS A 119 -15.84 5.67 3.15
CA LYS A 119 -16.11 4.88 4.37
C LYS A 119 -15.00 3.84 4.55
N GLY A 120 -14.04 4.12 5.43
CA GLY A 120 -12.96 3.19 5.75
C GLY A 120 -13.42 2.05 6.66
N ILE A 121 -13.00 0.82 6.33
CA ILE A 121 -13.20 -0.39 7.13
C ILE A 121 -11.81 -1.01 7.32
N GLY A 122 -11.31 -1.09 8.55
CA GLY A 122 -10.00 -1.64 8.87
C GLY A 122 -10.10 -2.89 9.74
N PHE A 123 -9.35 -3.92 9.38
CA PHE A 123 -9.08 -5.08 10.23
C PHE A 123 -7.59 -5.22 10.47
N ASP A 124 -7.24 -5.71 11.65
CA ASP A 124 -5.87 -6.11 11.99
C ASP A 124 -5.89 -7.23 13.05
N LEU A 125 -4.88 -8.09 13.09
CA LEU A 125 -4.74 -9.11 14.15
C LEU A 125 -4.49 -8.47 15.50
N ALA A 126 -3.72 -7.37 15.53
CA ALA A 126 -3.36 -6.62 16.72
C ALA A 126 -3.70 -5.12 16.53
N PRO A 127 -4.99 -4.74 16.62
CA PRO A 127 -5.43 -3.36 16.38
C PRO A 127 -4.69 -2.36 17.26
N THR A 128 -4.18 -1.30 16.68
CA THR A 128 -3.48 -0.20 17.38
C THR A 128 -4.39 0.99 17.69
N ARG A 129 -5.62 0.98 17.17
CA ARG A 129 -6.60 2.06 17.28
C ARG A 129 -8.01 1.49 17.48
N PRO A 130 -8.91 2.20 18.19
CA PRO A 130 -10.28 1.72 18.48
C PRO A 130 -11.17 1.64 17.23
N ASP A 131 -10.86 2.32 16.15
CA ASP A 131 -11.57 2.29 14.87
C ASP A 131 -11.10 1.17 13.92
N ILE A 132 -10.10 0.38 14.35
CA ILE A 132 -9.65 -0.84 13.65
C ILE A 132 -10.24 -2.05 14.36
N GLN A 133 -10.93 -2.90 13.63
CA GLN A 133 -11.53 -4.13 14.16
C GLN A 133 -10.49 -5.25 14.25
N GLN A 134 -10.55 -6.05 15.33
CA GLN A 134 -9.71 -7.24 15.39
C GLN A 134 -10.20 -8.32 14.41
N GLY A 135 -9.32 -8.78 13.54
CA GLY A 135 -9.66 -9.78 12.53
C GLY A 135 -8.44 -10.36 11.84
N ASP A 136 -8.62 -11.56 11.28
CA ASP A 136 -7.62 -12.23 10.45
C ASP A 136 -8.01 -12.04 8.97
N ALA A 137 -7.10 -11.51 8.18
CA ALA A 137 -7.34 -11.23 6.76
C ALA A 137 -7.61 -12.50 5.92
N ARG A 138 -7.25 -13.68 6.44
CA ARG A 138 -7.59 -14.99 5.84
C ARG A 138 -9.06 -15.38 6.02
N VAL A 139 -9.81 -14.65 6.87
CA VAL A 139 -11.24 -14.85 7.13
C VAL A 139 -11.89 -13.49 7.43
N ILE A 140 -12.18 -12.73 6.39
CA ILE A 140 -12.74 -11.38 6.51
C ILE A 140 -14.21 -11.44 6.92
N LYS A 141 -14.56 -10.82 8.05
CA LYS A 141 -15.91 -10.80 8.61
C LYS A 141 -16.81 -9.77 7.93
N LEU A 142 -16.93 -9.87 6.61
CA LEU A 142 -17.81 -9.06 5.78
C LEU A 142 -18.58 -9.95 4.80
N PRO A 143 -19.79 -9.55 4.39
CA PRO A 143 -20.54 -10.23 3.35
C PRO A 143 -19.80 -10.26 2.00
N ASP A 144 -20.19 -11.21 1.14
CA ASP A 144 -19.72 -11.25 -0.24
C ASP A 144 -20.12 -9.97 -0.97
N ALA A 145 -19.27 -9.51 -1.89
CA ALA A 145 -19.51 -8.36 -2.75
C ALA A 145 -20.05 -7.12 -1.97
N SER A 146 -19.42 -6.79 -0.83
CA SER A 146 -19.88 -5.73 0.09
C SER A 146 -19.03 -4.45 0.02
N VAL A 147 -17.79 -4.50 -0.48
CA VAL A 147 -16.89 -3.34 -0.51
C VAL A 147 -16.60 -2.84 -1.92
N ASP A 148 -16.38 -1.52 -2.05
CA ASP A 148 -16.16 -0.86 -3.34
C ASP A 148 -14.70 -0.80 -3.74
N PHE A 149 -13.77 -0.83 -2.79
CA PHE A 149 -12.34 -0.86 -3.03
C PHE A 149 -11.61 -1.59 -1.90
N VAL A 150 -10.50 -2.25 -2.23
CA VAL A 150 -9.59 -2.81 -1.22
C VAL A 150 -8.20 -2.21 -1.44
N PHE A 151 -7.59 -1.69 -0.38
CA PHE A 151 -6.16 -1.41 -0.32
C PHE A 151 -5.52 -2.38 0.66
N ILE A 152 -4.36 -2.92 0.31
CA ILE A 152 -3.61 -3.81 1.20
C ILE A 152 -2.10 -3.58 1.03
N ASP A 153 -1.39 -3.50 2.16
CA ASP A 153 0.07 -3.50 2.27
C ASP A 153 0.47 -4.65 3.22
N PRO A 154 0.60 -5.87 2.70
CA PRO A 154 0.84 -7.04 3.54
C PRO A 154 2.26 -7.05 4.08
N PRO A 155 2.55 -7.81 5.16
CA PRO A 155 3.92 -8.06 5.59
C PRO A 155 4.75 -8.69 4.46
N TYR A 156 6.00 -8.23 4.28
CA TYR A 156 6.91 -8.78 3.26
C TYR A 156 7.69 -9.96 3.86
N SER A 157 6.98 -11.06 4.14
CA SER A 157 7.52 -12.21 4.86
C SER A 157 8.08 -11.78 6.23
N THR A 158 9.16 -12.37 6.70
CA THR A 158 9.78 -12.12 8.02
C THR A 158 10.62 -10.83 8.09
N HIS A 159 10.31 -9.82 7.26
CA HIS A 159 11.11 -8.59 7.17
C HIS A 159 10.97 -7.69 8.40
N VAL A 160 9.78 -7.63 8.98
CA VAL A 160 9.44 -6.85 10.18
C VAL A 160 8.64 -7.75 11.13
N ASP A 161 8.92 -7.69 12.41
CA ASP A 161 8.11 -8.33 13.44
C ASP A 161 6.95 -7.39 13.80
N TYR A 162 5.76 -7.70 13.28
CA TYR A 162 4.57 -6.86 13.44
C TYR A 162 3.74 -7.20 14.69
N SER A 163 3.82 -8.42 15.20
CA SER A 163 2.95 -8.88 16.28
C SER A 163 3.48 -10.18 16.91
N ASP A 164 3.26 -10.35 18.20
CA ASP A 164 3.54 -11.61 18.92
C ASP A 164 2.51 -12.72 18.61
N ASP A 165 1.38 -12.39 17.99
CA ASP A 165 0.37 -13.37 17.59
C ASP A 165 0.97 -14.41 16.63
N PRO A 166 0.91 -15.72 16.95
CA PRO A 166 1.46 -16.78 16.10
C PRO A 166 0.77 -16.89 14.74
N ARG A 167 -0.45 -16.32 14.59
CA ARG A 167 -1.18 -16.28 13.32
C ARG A 167 -0.67 -15.19 12.38
N CYS A 168 0.24 -14.30 12.85
CA CYS A 168 0.77 -13.20 12.03
C CYS A 168 1.48 -13.73 10.79
N ILE A 169 0.97 -13.36 9.60
CA ILE A 169 1.56 -13.76 8.30
C ILE A 169 3.01 -13.27 8.17
N GLY A 170 3.37 -12.16 8.82
CA GLY A 170 4.74 -11.65 8.88
C GLY A 170 5.75 -12.58 9.58
N LYS A 171 5.29 -13.64 10.26
CA LYS A 171 6.14 -14.69 10.84
C LYS A 171 6.43 -15.85 9.89
N LEU A 172 5.72 -15.91 8.75
CA LEU A 172 5.88 -16.95 7.75
C LEU A 172 7.01 -16.58 6.77
N ASP A 173 7.93 -17.51 6.57
CA ASP A 173 9.13 -17.30 5.76
C ASP A 173 8.88 -17.69 4.29
N ALA A 174 8.91 -16.71 3.39
CA ALA A 174 8.77 -16.91 1.96
C ALA A 174 10.03 -17.47 1.28
N SER A 175 11.17 -17.54 1.99
CA SER A 175 12.45 -18.01 1.44
C SER A 175 12.69 -19.51 1.60
N VAL A 176 11.82 -20.20 2.33
CA VAL A 176 11.93 -21.65 2.55
C VAL A 176 11.00 -22.42 1.63
N GLU A 177 11.34 -23.66 1.34
CA GLU A 177 10.45 -24.55 0.58
C GLU A 177 9.19 -24.90 1.40
N PRO A 178 8.00 -24.93 0.77
CA PRO A 178 6.77 -25.32 1.45
C PRO A 178 6.88 -26.71 2.09
N GLN A 179 6.51 -26.80 3.36
CA GLN A 179 6.54 -28.06 4.11
C GLN A 179 5.13 -28.60 4.33
N LYS A 180 4.96 -29.94 4.25
CA LYS A 180 3.67 -30.58 4.57
C LYS A 180 3.26 -30.24 6.01
N LYS A 181 2.00 -29.82 6.19
CA LYS A 181 1.37 -29.47 7.48
C LYS A 181 1.87 -28.17 8.14
N VAL A 182 2.71 -27.38 7.50
CA VAL A 182 3.11 -26.06 7.96
C VAL A 182 2.59 -25.03 6.96
N GLU A 183 1.83 -24.05 7.42
CA GLU A 183 1.35 -22.96 6.56
C GLU A 183 2.54 -22.17 6.02
N HIS A 184 2.60 -21.99 4.72
CA HIS A 184 3.63 -21.20 4.06
C HIS A 184 3.13 -19.77 3.80
N TYR A 185 4.05 -18.79 3.68
CA TYR A 185 3.71 -17.39 3.43
C TYR A 185 2.75 -17.21 2.24
N TYR A 186 3.05 -17.86 1.12
CA TYR A 186 2.24 -17.73 -0.09
C TYR A 186 0.89 -18.43 0.03
N ASP A 187 0.78 -19.53 0.78
CA ASP A 187 -0.51 -20.19 1.04
C ASP A 187 -1.43 -19.28 1.88
N ALA A 188 -0.86 -18.63 2.89
CA ALA A 188 -1.57 -17.65 3.71
C ALA A 188 -2.05 -16.46 2.87
N MET A 189 -1.18 -15.92 2.01
CA MET A 189 -1.52 -14.80 1.14
C MET A 189 -2.52 -15.18 0.04
N ASP A 190 -2.49 -16.41 -0.48
CA ASP A 190 -3.52 -16.88 -1.44
C ASP A 190 -4.92 -16.91 -0.81
N ARG A 191 -5.01 -17.30 0.47
CA ARG A 191 -6.28 -17.24 1.25
C ARG A 191 -6.73 -15.80 1.45
N VAL A 192 -5.81 -14.88 1.78
CA VAL A 192 -6.14 -13.44 1.90
C VAL A 192 -6.65 -12.88 0.57
N ILE A 193 -5.99 -13.19 -0.54
CA ILE A 193 -6.42 -12.76 -1.88
C ILE A 193 -7.79 -13.35 -2.25
N ALA A 194 -8.07 -14.60 -1.88
CA ALA A 194 -9.38 -15.23 -2.09
C ALA A 194 -10.49 -14.49 -1.30
N GLU A 195 -10.24 -14.15 -0.03
CA GLU A 195 -11.17 -13.39 0.79
C GLU A 195 -11.40 -11.97 0.27
N ILE A 196 -10.34 -11.28 -0.16
CA ILE A 196 -10.44 -9.98 -0.83
C ILE A 196 -11.32 -10.09 -2.07
N HIS A 197 -11.09 -11.10 -2.92
CA HIS A 197 -11.92 -11.33 -4.09
C HIS A 197 -13.39 -11.59 -3.70
N ARG A 198 -13.66 -12.36 -2.64
CA ARG A 198 -15.01 -12.65 -2.17
C ARG A 198 -15.76 -11.36 -1.78
N VAL A 199 -15.15 -10.52 -0.93
CA VAL A 199 -15.79 -9.31 -0.38
C VAL A 199 -15.85 -8.14 -1.35
N LEU A 200 -14.95 -8.06 -2.33
CA LEU A 200 -14.94 -7.02 -3.34
C LEU A 200 -16.14 -7.16 -4.29
N LYS A 201 -16.86 -6.07 -4.55
CA LYS A 201 -17.97 -6.05 -5.51
C LYS A 201 -17.48 -6.32 -6.94
N PRO A 202 -18.31 -6.93 -7.81
CA PRO A 202 -17.99 -7.07 -9.24
C PRO A 202 -17.67 -5.71 -9.89
N LYS A 203 -16.76 -5.72 -10.86
CA LYS A 203 -16.27 -4.54 -11.60
C LYS A 203 -15.57 -3.48 -10.74
N ARG A 204 -15.27 -3.78 -9.48
CA ARG A 204 -14.51 -2.91 -8.57
C ARG A 204 -13.05 -3.32 -8.51
N TYR A 205 -12.23 -2.50 -7.87
CA TYR A 205 -10.78 -2.54 -7.94
C TYR A 205 -10.14 -2.80 -6.58
N MET A 206 -8.93 -3.34 -6.62
CA MET A 206 -8.04 -3.36 -5.46
C MET A 206 -6.65 -2.85 -5.83
N GLY A 207 -5.94 -2.32 -4.84
CA GLY A 207 -4.52 -2.00 -4.89
C GLY A 207 -3.75 -2.84 -3.87
N LEU A 208 -2.75 -3.59 -4.32
CA LEU A 208 -1.79 -4.27 -3.46
C LEU A 208 -0.45 -3.55 -3.56
N TYR A 209 0.00 -2.97 -2.45
CA TYR A 209 1.28 -2.29 -2.34
C TYR A 209 2.28 -3.23 -1.68
N VAL A 210 3.44 -3.46 -2.30
CA VAL A 210 4.40 -4.46 -1.82
C VAL A 210 5.80 -4.19 -2.32
N SER A 211 6.80 -4.71 -1.63
CA SER A 211 8.19 -4.77 -2.09
C SER A 211 8.70 -6.21 -2.11
N ASP A 212 9.61 -6.48 -3.02
CA ASP A 212 10.43 -7.68 -2.93
C ASP A 212 11.38 -7.60 -1.73
N SER A 213 11.81 -8.76 -1.26
CA SER A 213 12.71 -8.86 -0.12
C SER A 213 13.97 -9.66 -0.46
N PHE A 214 15.00 -9.46 0.35
CA PHE A 214 16.26 -10.18 0.25
C PHE A 214 16.69 -10.59 1.65
N ARG A 215 16.92 -11.88 1.85
CA ARG A 215 17.34 -12.43 3.13
C ARG A 215 18.80 -12.87 3.06
N LYS A 216 19.63 -12.32 3.94
CA LYS A 216 21.00 -12.83 4.12
C LYS A 216 20.95 -14.20 4.75
N GLN A 217 21.64 -15.17 4.18
CA GLN A 217 21.79 -16.49 4.75
C GLN A 217 23.09 -16.55 5.57
N LYS A 218 22.98 -16.92 6.86
CA LYS A 218 24.16 -17.04 7.74
C LYS A 218 25.11 -18.11 7.19
N GLY A 219 26.39 -17.77 7.08
CA GLY A 219 27.43 -18.71 6.64
C GLY A 219 27.61 -18.87 5.14
N THR A 220 26.88 -18.12 4.30
CA THR A 220 27.08 -18.10 2.85
C THR A 220 27.45 -16.70 2.37
N VAL A 221 28.27 -16.63 1.30
CA VAL A 221 28.43 -15.41 0.50
C VAL A 221 27.19 -15.28 -0.36
N GLY A 222 26.27 -14.39 0.02
CA GLY A 222 25.04 -14.16 -0.70
C GLY A 222 23.78 -14.23 0.19
N GLY A 223 22.63 -14.32 -0.42
CA GLY A 223 21.32 -14.41 0.24
C GLY A 223 20.25 -14.87 -0.76
N VAL A 224 19.04 -15.06 -0.26
CA VAL A 224 17.90 -15.47 -1.08
C VAL A 224 17.10 -14.23 -1.46
N PHE A 225 16.93 -14.02 -2.75
CA PHE A 225 15.99 -13.04 -3.30
C PHE A 225 14.59 -13.65 -3.31
N MET A 226 13.63 -12.93 -2.74
CA MET A 226 12.22 -13.31 -2.71
C MET A 226 11.45 -12.34 -3.59
N PRO A 227 10.97 -12.75 -4.78
CA PRO A 227 10.18 -11.92 -5.69
C PRO A 227 8.71 -11.83 -5.22
N ILE A 228 8.51 -11.39 -3.97
CA ILE A 228 7.20 -11.41 -3.29
C ILE A 228 6.14 -10.70 -4.14
N GLY A 229 6.50 -9.56 -4.74
CA GLY A 229 5.58 -8.80 -5.57
C GLY A 229 5.03 -9.63 -6.73
N PHE A 230 5.89 -10.26 -7.50
CA PHE A 230 5.46 -11.02 -8.69
C PHE A 230 4.74 -12.32 -8.33
N GLU A 231 5.11 -12.98 -7.24
CA GLU A 231 4.38 -14.15 -6.76
C GLU A 231 2.94 -13.79 -6.35
N LEU A 232 2.77 -12.71 -5.59
CA LEU A 232 1.43 -12.22 -5.22
C LEU A 232 0.65 -11.74 -6.45
N PHE A 233 1.31 -11.09 -7.41
CA PHE A 233 0.67 -10.68 -8.67
C PHE A 233 0.14 -11.90 -9.44
N ALA A 234 0.95 -12.96 -9.59
CA ALA A 234 0.54 -14.19 -10.25
C ALA A 234 -0.66 -14.87 -9.54
N MET A 235 -0.71 -14.82 -8.19
CA MET A 235 -1.85 -15.34 -7.44
C MET A 235 -3.12 -14.50 -7.68
N MET A 236 -2.99 -13.17 -7.70
CA MET A 236 -4.13 -12.29 -7.98
C MET A 236 -4.69 -12.52 -9.39
N GLN A 237 -3.82 -12.75 -10.40
CA GLN A 237 -4.24 -12.99 -11.78
C GLN A 237 -5.10 -14.26 -11.95
N LYS A 238 -5.03 -15.22 -11.04
CA LYS A 238 -5.90 -16.40 -11.04
C LYS A 238 -7.38 -16.07 -10.79
N ARG A 239 -7.66 -14.92 -10.18
CA ARG A 239 -9.01 -14.51 -9.72
C ARG A 239 -9.47 -13.17 -10.26
N MET A 240 -8.55 -12.30 -10.63
CA MET A 240 -8.82 -10.92 -11.00
C MET A 240 -8.02 -10.52 -12.24
N ARG A 241 -8.55 -9.56 -12.97
CA ARG A 241 -7.87 -8.99 -14.14
C ARG A 241 -6.86 -7.94 -13.70
N ALA A 242 -5.63 -8.03 -14.18
CA ALA A 242 -4.63 -6.99 -14.01
C ALA A 242 -5.03 -5.73 -14.79
N ILE A 243 -4.91 -4.58 -14.14
CA ILE A 243 -5.20 -3.27 -14.73
C ILE A 243 -3.91 -2.52 -15.00
N ASP A 244 -3.01 -2.45 -14.00
CA ASP A 244 -1.74 -1.76 -14.14
C ASP A 244 -0.72 -2.21 -13.09
N ILE A 245 0.55 -1.93 -13.37
CA ILE A 245 1.68 -2.10 -12.44
C ILE A 245 2.37 -0.75 -12.31
N ILE A 246 2.44 -0.24 -11.09
CA ILE A 246 3.02 1.07 -10.80
C ILE A 246 4.27 0.89 -9.95
N SER A 247 5.35 1.54 -10.34
CA SER A 247 6.57 1.65 -9.54
C SER A 247 6.48 2.89 -8.67
N VAL A 248 6.53 2.69 -7.34
CA VAL A 248 6.46 3.75 -6.34
C VAL A 248 7.84 3.97 -5.76
N VAL A 249 8.45 5.12 -6.05
CA VAL A 249 9.80 5.46 -5.60
C VAL A 249 9.88 5.50 -4.07
N ARG A 250 10.92 4.89 -3.51
CA ARG A 250 11.21 4.89 -2.07
C ARG A 250 12.26 5.94 -1.75
N HIS A 251 11.88 6.94 -0.96
CA HIS A 251 12.82 7.85 -0.31
C HIS A 251 13.27 7.26 1.04
N ASN A 252 14.17 6.26 0.97
CA ASN A 252 14.68 5.59 2.16
C ASN A 252 16.11 6.05 2.43
N GLN A 253 16.36 6.60 3.61
CA GLN A 253 17.71 7.03 4.05
C GLN A 253 18.78 5.91 3.96
N LYS A 254 18.36 4.62 4.00
CA LYS A 254 19.28 3.50 3.81
C LYS A 254 19.89 3.45 2.41
N LEU A 255 19.19 3.98 1.38
CA LEU A 255 19.71 4.02 0.00
C LEU A 255 20.90 4.95 -0.14
N ASP A 256 20.98 5.98 0.70
CA ASP A 256 22.03 7.03 0.65
C ASP A 256 23.18 6.76 1.65
N ARG A 257 23.03 5.79 2.56
CA ARG A 257 24.10 5.46 3.53
C ARG A 257 25.20 4.60 2.88
N GLY A 258 26.44 5.09 2.93
CA GLY A 258 27.61 4.45 2.30
C GLY A 258 27.86 3.01 2.71
N ASN A 259 27.56 2.62 3.97
CA ASN A 259 27.70 1.24 4.46
C ASN A 259 26.73 0.26 3.75
N TRP A 260 25.52 0.69 3.39
CA TRP A 260 24.57 -0.14 2.65
C TRP A 260 24.95 -0.26 1.17
N ARG A 261 25.43 0.83 0.56
CA ARG A 261 25.97 0.79 -0.81
C ARG A 261 27.15 -0.17 -0.91
N LYS A 262 28.14 -0.02 -0.02
CA LYS A 262 29.28 -0.93 0.05
C LYS A 262 28.85 -2.39 0.22
N ALA A 263 27.91 -2.67 1.14
CA ALA A 263 27.41 -4.03 1.34
C ALA A 263 26.68 -4.59 0.11
N ALA A 264 25.99 -3.75 -0.68
CA ALA A 264 25.33 -4.15 -1.92
C ALA A 264 26.34 -4.46 -3.02
N GLU A 265 27.38 -3.64 -3.17
CA GLU A 265 28.48 -3.85 -4.12
C GLU A 265 29.27 -5.12 -3.79
N GLU A 266 29.72 -5.29 -2.55
CA GLU A 266 30.45 -6.46 -2.08
C GLU A 266 29.62 -7.75 -2.12
N GLY A 267 28.32 -7.66 -1.83
CA GLY A 267 27.39 -8.79 -1.80
C GLY A 267 26.70 -9.06 -3.14
N ASN A 268 27.02 -8.31 -4.19
CA ASN A 268 26.42 -8.41 -5.52
C ASN A 268 24.89 -8.44 -5.52
N PHE A 269 24.26 -7.48 -4.81
CA PHE A 269 22.82 -7.31 -4.81
C PHE A 269 22.43 -5.83 -4.93
N PHE A 270 21.18 -5.55 -5.34
CA PHE A 270 20.66 -4.19 -5.45
C PHE A 270 19.81 -3.81 -4.25
N LEU A 271 19.95 -2.58 -3.78
CA LEU A 271 19.04 -1.98 -2.78
C LEU A 271 17.67 -1.71 -3.42
N ARG A 272 16.60 -1.93 -2.67
CA ARG A 272 15.23 -1.74 -3.16
C ARG A 272 14.89 -0.25 -3.26
N GLY A 273 14.90 0.29 -4.48
CA GLY A 273 14.63 1.70 -4.78
C GLY A 273 13.15 2.02 -4.97
N PHE A 274 12.29 1.03 -5.10
CA PHE A 274 10.85 1.21 -5.30
C PHE A 274 10.04 0.07 -4.68
N ASN A 275 8.75 0.33 -4.50
CA ASN A 275 7.72 -0.68 -4.23
C ASN A 275 6.82 -0.81 -5.46
N TYR A 276 6.21 -1.97 -5.62
CA TYR A 276 5.12 -2.17 -6.57
C TYR A 276 3.79 -1.70 -5.96
N LEU A 277 2.92 -1.16 -6.81
CA LEU A 277 1.50 -1.09 -6.59
C LEU A 277 0.82 -1.82 -7.74
N PHE A 278 0.26 -2.99 -7.46
CA PHE A 278 -0.51 -3.77 -8.40
C PHE A 278 -1.98 -3.36 -8.33
N LEU A 279 -2.54 -2.96 -9.45
CA LEU A 279 -3.95 -2.62 -9.58
C LEU A 279 -4.68 -3.75 -10.29
N MET A 280 -5.66 -4.32 -9.59
CA MET A 280 -6.46 -5.45 -10.08
C MET A 280 -7.94 -5.07 -10.08
N ARG A 281 -8.72 -5.74 -10.93
CA ARG A 281 -10.16 -5.58 -11.00
C ARG A 281 -10.84 -6.94 -10.94
N LYS A 282 -11.88 -7.04 -10.12
CA LYS A 282 -12.82 -8.16 -10.15
C LYS A 282 -13.78 -7.97 -11.32
N ASP A 283 -13.86 -8.96 -12.20
CA ASP A 283 -14.77 -8.93 -13.38
C ASP A 283 -16.21 -9.27 -13.03
#